data_05fecfebc3bb767f37ad71b2264e6212
#
_entry.id   05fecfebc3bb767f37ad71b2264e6212
#
_cell.length_a   1.000
_cell.length_b   1.000
_cell.length_c   1.000
_cell.angle_alpha   90.00
_cell.angle_beta   90.00
_cell.angle_gamma   90.00
#
_symmetry.space_group_name_H-M   'P 1'
#
loop_
_entity.id
_entity.type
_entity.pdbx_description
1 polymer ?
#
loop_
_entity_poly.entity_id
_entity_poly.type
_entity_poly.pdbx_seq_one_letter_code
_entity_poly.pdbx_strand_id
1 'polypeptide(L)'
;MALALALALISCSTDEGPLTFRQSWKTASRYASSHRDAWQQVWQRYDVPSDVAEAVIFPELVRYNFWQDMAEVSAVESGYIPGGTEGCDYSIGRFQMKPSFIEDLEKRWMRSDLAEPYGLSYDTSDTQTARQARFDRLSSEEGQAVYLAVYLRMLFLDYGSLDRDGNIVQEGLDTLPPVEQVRLAATAYNHGTLWRSPGTGSLDRIRAVTAEEKFPLPNLFRTRMRYYSYGDLAARYYAQVFNK
;
A
#
# COMPACT_ATOMS: atom_id res chain seq x y z
N MET A 1 29.00 -30.00 -32.74
CA MET A 1 28.00 -30.20 -31.70
C MET A 1 28.51 -29.50 -30.44
N ALA A 2 28.08 -28.28 -30.18
CA ALA A 2 28.43 -27.57 -28.97
C ALA A 2 27.17 -27.51 -28.08
N LEU A 3 27.26 -28.16 -26.94
CA LEU A 3 26.21 -28.24 -25.94
C LEU A 3 26.26 -26.93 -25.13
N ALA A 4 25.35 -26.04 -25.38
CA ALA A 4 25.17 -24.81 -24.58
C ALA A 4 24.48 -25.19 -23.26
N LEU A 5 25.25 -25.25 -22.19
CA LEU A 5 24.74 -25.37 -20.82
C LEU A 5 24.12 -24.00 -20.44
N ALA A 6 22.80 -23.91 -20.50
CA ALA A 6 22.07 -22.81 -19.89
C ALA A 6 22.13 -23.00 -18.36
N LEU A 7 23.05 -22.30 -17.72
CA LEU A 7 23.04 -22.10 -16.29
C LEU A 7 21.82 -21.21 -15.95
N ALA A 8 20.71 -21.82 -15.60
CA ALA A 8 19.65 -21.15 -14.88
C ALA A 8 20.24 -20.68 -13.54
N LEU A 9 20.57 -19.41 -13.44
CA LEU A 9 20.79 -18.75 -12.17
C LEU A 9 19.47 -18.80 -11.40
N ILE A 10 19.26 -19.89 -10.67
CA ILE A 10 18.29 -19.91 -9.59
C ILE A 10 18.81 -18.89 -8.60
N SER A 11 18.28 -17.68 -8.68
CA SER A 11 18.40 -16.70 -7.63
C SER A 11 17.80 -17.34 -6.38
N CYS A 12 18.66 -17.90 -5.55
CA CYS A 12 18.30 -18.38 -4.22
C CYS A 12 17.99 -17.14 -3.39
N SER A 13 16.79 -16.57 -3.56
CA SER A 13 16.24 -15.61 -2.61
C SER A 13 16.05 -16.43 -1.34
N THR A 14 17.02 -16.33 -0.45
CA THR A 14 16.90 -16.92 0.88
C THR A 14 15.61 -16.39 1.49
N ASP A 15 14.73 -17.31 1.86
CA ASP A 15 13.39 -17.08 2.41
C ASP A 15 13.46 -16.45 3.81
N GLU A 16 13.95 -15.21 3.89
CA GLU A 16 14.28 -14.53 5.14
C GLU A 16 13.15 -13.69 5.74
N GLY A 17 12.14 -13.34 4.97
CA GLY A 17 11.03 -12.50 5.46
C GLY A 17 10.30 -13.13 6.66
N PRO A 18 9.71 -14.33 6.55
CA PRO A 18 9.05 -14.99 7.67
C PRO A 18 10.00 -15.37 8.82
N LEU A 19 11.25 -15.66 8.54
CA LEU A 19 12.24 -15.99 9.59
C LEU A 19 12.71 -14.76 10.34
N THR A 20 12.93 -13.65 9.65
CA THR A 20 13.40 -12.39 10.25
C THR A 20 12.32 -11.70 11.06
N PHE A 21 11.08 -11.72 10.56
CA PHE A 21 9.91 -11.13 11.21
C PHE A 21 9.03 -12.16 11.92
N ARG A 22 9.56 -13.31 12.30
CA ARG A 22 8.80 -14.52 12.69
C ARG A 22 7.63 -14.24 13.62
N GLN A 23 7.85 -13.49 14.70
CA GLN A 23 6.79 -13.18 15.66
C GLN A 23 5.82 -12.13 15.11
N SER A 24 6.34 -11.07 14.52
CA SER A 24 5.53 -10.01 13.91
C SER A 24 4.72 -10.54 12.73
N TRP A 25 5.31 -11.38 11.87
CA TRP A 25 4.61 -12.06 10.79
C TRP A 25 3.42 -12.88 11.27
N LYS A 26 3.63 -13.71 12.30
CA LYS A 26 2.57 -14.54 12.87
C LYS A 26 1.45 -13.70 13.48
N THR A 27 1.81 -12.58 14.13
CA THR A 27 0.84 -11.66 14.72
C THR A 27 0.06 -10.92 13.63
N ALA A 28 0.75 -10.41 12.61
CA ALA A 28 0.15 -9.75 11.45
C ALA A 28 -0.79 -10.68 10.68
N SER A 29 -0.37 -11.94 10.44
CA SER A 29 -1.21 -12.93 9.74
C SER A 29 -2.49 -13.26 10.50
N ARG A 30 -2.42 -13.38 11.83
CA ARG A 30 -3.61 -13.60 12.65
C ARG A 30 -4.54 -12.38 12.63
N TYR A 31 -3.97 -11.19 12.73
CA TYR A 31 -4.72 -9.95 12.66
C TYR A 31 -5.44 -9.81 11.30
N ALA A 32 -4.73 -9.96 10.19
CA ALA A 32 -5.30 -9.93 8.85
C ALA A 32 -6.43 -10.97 8.70
N SER A 33 -6.19 -12.22 9.13
CA SER A 33 -7.20 -13.28 9.07
C SER A 33 -8.47 -12.96 9.88
N SER A 34 -8.34 -12.30 11.04
CA SER A 34 -9.50 -11.95 11.87
C SER A 34 -10.31 -10.75 11.36
N HIS A 35 -9.75 -9.94 10.46
CA HIS A 35 -10.41 -8.75 9.92
C HIS A 35 -10.77 -8.89 8.43
N ARG A 36 -10.33 -9.99 7.80
CA ARG A 36 -10.48 -10.22 6.36
C ARG A 36 -11.88 -10.02 5.84
N ASP A 37 -12.87 -10.60 6.50
CA ASP A 37 -14.27 -10.54 6.05
C ASP A 37 -14.81 -9.10 6.11
N ALA A 38 -14.46 -8.34 7.15
CA ALA A 38 -14.86 -6.95 7.29
C ALA A 38 -14.18 -6.08 6.21
N TRP A 39 -12.88 -6.24 6.00
CA TRP A 39 -12.15 -5.51 4.97
C TRP A 39 -12.61 -5.87 3.56
N GLN A 40 -12.88 -7.14 3.29
CA GLN A 40 -13.40 -7.59 2.00
C GLN A 40 -14.71 -6.90 1.64
N GLN A 41 -15.63 -6.75 2.61
CA GLN A 41 -16.88 -6.03 2.40
C GLN A 41 -16.66 -4.56 2.01
N VAL A 42 -15.64 -3.91 2.57
CA VAL A 42 -15.26 -2.54 2.21
C VAL A 42 -14.67 -2.52 0.80
N TRP A 43 -13.63 -3.31 0.54
CA TRP A 43 -12.87 -3.24 -0.72
C TRP A 43 -13.68 -3.64 -1.94
N GLN A 44 -14.60 -4.59 -1.80
CA GLN A 44 -15.52 -4.98 -2.87
C GLN A 44 -16.45 -3.86 -3.32
N ARG A 45 -16.83 -2.93 -2.43
CA ARG A 45 -17.66 -1.76 -2.80
C ARG A 45 -16.95 -0.82 -3.78
N TYR A 46 -15.63 -0.90 -3.86
CA TYR A 46 -14.78 -0.06 -4.72
C TYR A 46 -14.14 -0.84 -5.87
N ASP A 47 -14.63 -2.05 -6.17
CA ASP A 47 -14.07 -2.95 -7.18
C ASP A 47 -12.57 -3.22 -7.02
N VAL A 48 -12.11 -3.33 -5.77
CA VAL A 48 -10.72 -3.64 -5.44
C VAL A 48 -10.61 -5.13 -5.07
N PRO A 49 -9.70 -5.90 -5.71
CA PRO A 49 -9.44 -7.28 -5.34
C PRO A 49 -8.95 -7.37 -3.89
N SER A 50 -9.71 -8.07 -3.05
CA SER A 50 -9.49 -8.08 -1.60
C SER A 50 -8.19 -8.77 -1.20
N ASP A 51 -7.78 -9.79 -1.94
CA ASP A 51 -6.52 -10.50 -1.77
C ASP A 51 -5.31 -9.59 -2.07
N VAL A 52 -5.42 -8.76 -3.12
CA VAL A 52 -4.41 -7.74 -3.45
C VAL A 52 -4.35 -6.67 -2.36
N ALA A 53 -5.50 -6.13 -1.96
CA ALA A 53 -5.55 -5.08 -0.93
C ALA A 53 -4.95 -5.55 0.41
N GLU A 54 -5.34 -6.74 0.88
CA GLU A 54 -4.79 -7.33 2.10
C GLU A 54 -3.28 -7.52 2.01
N ALA A 55 -2.79 -8.01 0.88
CA ALA A 55 -1.35 -8.23 0.69
C ALA A 55 -0.57 -6.92 0.61
N VAL A 56 -1.12 -5.87 0.00
CA VAL A 56 -0.47 -4.55 -0.12
C VAL A 56 -0.21 -3.93 1.24
N ILE A 57 -1.15 -4.02 2.20
CA ILE A 57 -0.97 -3.43 3.54
C ILE A 57 -0.27 -4.38 4.52
N PHE A 58 -0.07 -5.64 4.17
CA PHE A 58 0.48 -6.63 5.09
C PHE A 58 1.87 -6.24 5.66
N PRO A 59 2.80 -5.63 4.90
CA PRO A 59 4.06 -5.15 5.45
C PRO A 59 3.89 -4.15 6.60
N GLU A 60 2.87 -3.28 6.57
CA GLU A 60 2.60 -2.36 7.69
C GLU A 60 2.13 -3.13 8.93
N LEU A 61 1.29 -4.13 8.76
CA LEU A 61 0.87 -4.99 9.87
C LEU A 61 2.06 -5.73 10.53
N VAL A 62 3.05 -6.13 9.74
CA VAL A 62 4.30 -6.76 10.25
C VAL A 62 5.15 -5.77 11.03
N ARG A 63 5.19 -4.51 10.61
CA ARG A 63 5.99 -3.42 11.21
C ARG A 63 5.28 -2.70 12.34
N TYR A 64 3.98 -2.89 12.48
CA TYR A 64 3.14 -2.16 13.41
C TYR A 64 3.62 -2.28 14.86
N ASN A 65 3.71 -1.13 15.54
CA ASN A 65 4.04 -1.00 16.96
C ASN A 65 2.95 -0.18 17.66
N PHE A 66 2.18 -0.83 18.52
CA PHE A 66 1.06 -0.21 19.21
C PHE A 66 1.43 1.03 20.03
N TRP A 67 2.54 0.99 20.76
CA TRP A 67 2.96 2.12 21.62
C TRP A 67 3.41 3.32 20.80
N GLN A 68 4.11 3.06 19.70
CA GLN A 68 4.52 4.10 18.77
C GLN A 68 3.30 4.73 18.10
N ASP A 69 2.36 3.92 17.62
CA ASP A 69 1.14 4.38 16.97
C ASP A 69 0.28 5.24 17.91
N MET A 70 0.12 4.85 19.19
CA MET A 70 -0.58 5.68 20.17
C MET A 70 0.04 7.07 20.35
N ALA A 71 1.37 7.15 20.37
CA ALA A 71 2.07 8.43 20.49
C ALA A 71 1.92 9.27 19.21
N GLU A 72 2.01 8.62 18.05
CA GLU A 72 1.85 9.27 16.74
C GLU A 72 0.41 9.75 16.51
N VAL A 73 -0.61 8.98 16.88
CA VAL A 73 -2.03 9.39 16.84
C VAL A 73 -2.25 10.64 17.70
N SER A 74 -1.75 10.66 18.92
CA SER A 74 -1.88 11.83 19.81
C SER A 74 -1.16 13.06 19.26
N ALA A 75 0.02 12.86 18.65
CA ALA A 75 0.76 13.93 18.00
C ALA A 75 0.04 14.48 16.77
N VAL A 76 -0.55 13.61 15.94
CA VAL A 76 -1.35 14.02 14.77
C VAL A 76 -2.61 14.76 15.22
N GLU A 77 -3.32 14.26 16.23
CA GLU A 77 -4.49 14.96 16.77
C GLU A 77 -4.15 16.38 17.21
N SER A 78 -3.10 16.52 18.02
CA SER A 78 -2.72 17.82 18.60
C SER A 78 -2.02 18.78 17.64
N GLY A 79 -1.35 18.27 16.62
CA GLY A 79 -0.58 19.08 15.66
C GLY A 79 -1.29 19.28 14.32
N TYR A 80 -1.79 18.21 13.72
CA TYR A 80 -2.40 18.26 12.39
C TYR A 80 -3.76 18.99 12.39
N ILE A 81 -4.62 18.70 13.35
CA ILE A 81 -5.96 19.30 13.36
C ILE A 81 -5.88 20.85 13.40
N PRO A 82 -5.10 21.48 14.30
CA PRO A 82 -4.97 22.93 14.32
C PRO A 82 -4.04 23.48 13.22
N GLY A 83 -2.91 22.80 12.91
CA GLY A 83 -1.81 23.32 12.10
C GLY A 83 -1.63 22.69 10.71
N GLY A 84 -2.46 21.73 10.32
CA GLY A 84 -2.29 21.01 9.06
C GLY A 84 -1.04 20.13 9.06
N THR A 85 -0.61 19.74 7.87
CA THR A 85 0.58 18.87 7.69
C THR A 85 1.90 19.53 8.13
N GLU A 86 1.94 20.85 8.22
CA GLU A 86 3.07 21.59 8.79
C GLU A 86 3.15 21.41 10.33
N GLY A 87 2.00 21.22 10.99
CA GLY A 87 1.93 20.97 12.42
C GLY A 87 2.31 19.54 12.80
N CYS A 88 1.87 18.55 12.03
CA CYS A 88 2.24 17.15 12.22
C CYS A 88 1.84 16.29 11.00
N ASP A 89 2.72 15.38 10.58
CA ASP A 89 2.49 14.45 9.46
C ASP A 89 3.06 13.05 9.73
N TYR A 90 2.77 12.49 10.91
CA TYR A 90 3.13 11.10 11.21
C TYR A 90 2.14 10.12 10.58
N SER A 91 2.62 8.93 10.27
CA SER A 91 1.77 7.81 9.85
C SER A 91 1.03 7.25 11.05
N ILE A 92 -0.28 7.04 10.94
CA ILE A 92 -1.11 6.53 12.02
C ILE A 92 -1.94 5.31 11.60
N GLY A 93 -2.33 4.55 12.61
CA GLY A 93 -3.20 3.39 12.47
C GLY A 93 -2.52 2.15 11.90
N ARG A 94 -3.29 1.10 11.75
CA ARG A 94 -2.78 -0.20 11.30
C ARG A 94 -2.20 -0.19 9.89
N PHE A 95 -2.72 0.67 9.03
CA PHE A 95 -2.26 0.80 7.64
C PHE A 95 -1.20 1.89 7.47
N GLN A 96 -0.82 2.58 8.54
CA GLN A 96 0.27 3.56 8.58
C GLN A 96 0.15 4.65 7.51
N MET A 97 -1.02 5.30 7.49
CA MET A 97 -1.32 6.37 6.53
C MET A 97 -1.00 7.74 7.13
N LYS A 98 -0.43 8.63 6.30
CA LYS A 98 -0.10 10.01 6.68
C LYS A 98 -1.24 10.97 6.31
N PRO A 99 -1.48 12.02 7.12
CA PRO A 99 -2.40 13.09 6.74
C PRO A 99 -2.14 13.69 5.36
N SER A 100 -0.88 14.02 5.04
CA SER A 100 -0.49 14.59 3.73
C SER A 100 -0.83 13.67 2.55
N PHE A 101 -0.59 12.37 2.71
CA PHE A 101 -0.95 11.38 1.71
C PHE A 101 -2.46 11.33 1.48
N ILE A 102 -3.25 11.36 2.55
CA ILE A 102 -4.71 11.33 2.46
C ILE A 102 -5.28 12.63 1.89
N GLU A 103 -4.71 13.79 2.23
CA GLU A 103 -5.12 15.05 1.59
C GLU A 103 -4.94 15.03 0.07
N ASP A 104 -3.82 14.50 -0.41
CA ASP A 104 -3.58 14.35 -1.85
C ASP A 104 -4.54 13.32 -2.47
N LEU A 105 -4.76 12.22 -1.79
CA LEU A 105 -5.69 11.17 -2.23
C LEU A 105 -7.13 11.68 -2.35
N GLU A 106 -7.65 12.39 -1.32
CA GLU A 106 -8.97 12.97 -1.33
C GLU A 106 -9.13 13.99 -2.47
N LYS A 107 -8.15 14.89 -2.64
CA LYS A 107 -8.14 15.87 -3.73
C LYS A 107 -8.16 15.22 -5.12
N ARG A 108 -7.41 14.12 -5.29
CA ARG A 108 -7.38 13.37 -6.55
C ARG A 108 -8.68 12.62 -6.80
N TRP A 109 -9.21 11.97 -5.77
CA TRP A 109 -10.49 11.29 -5.85
C TRP A 109 -11.61 12.22 -6.29
N MET A 110 -11.72 13.39 -5.66
CA MET A 110 -12.75 14.40 -5.96
C MET A 110 -12.61 15.03 -7.36
N ARG A 111 -11.44 14.93 -7.99
CA ARG A 111 -11.22 15.37 -9.38
C ARG A 111 -11.40 14.25 -10.40
N SER A 112 -11.54 13.04 -9.96
CA SER A 112 -11.72 11.88 -10.83
C SER A 112 -13.22 11.65 -11.13
N ASP A 113 -13.49 10.95 -12.22
CA ASP A 113 -14.84 10.52 -12.59
C ASP A 113 -15.34 9.35 -11.72
N LEU A 114 -14.56 8.94 -10.71
CA LEU A 114 -14.90 7.83 -9.81
C LEU A 114 -15.74 8.27 -8.60
N ALA A 115 -15.65 9.52 -8.18
CA ALA A 115 -16.30 9.98 -6.94
C ALA A 115 -17.83 9.79 -6.99
N GLU A 116 -18.46 10.14 -8.11
CA GLU A 116 -19.90 10.04 -8.30
C GLU A 116 -20.43 8.59 -8.35
N PRO A 117 -19.85 7.68 -9.17
CA PRO A 117 -20.29 6.28 -9.23
C PRO A 117 -20.23 5.55 -7.88
N TYR A 118 -19.22 5.87 -7.04
CA TYR A 118 -19.10 5.24 -5.72
C TYR A 118 -19.82 6.00 -4.61
N GLY A 119 -20.42 7.18 -4.90
CA GLY A 119 -21.14 7.99 -3.93
C GLY A 119 -20.27 8.45 -2.75
N LEU A 120 -18.94 8.54 -2.95
CA LEU A 120 -17.98 8.89 -1.93
C LEU A 120 -17.43 10.30 -2.20
N SER A 121 -17.69 11.21 -1.27
CA SER A 121 -17.23 12.60 -1.36
C SER A 121 -16.45 13.01 -0.12
N TYR A 122 -15.47 13.90 -0.31
CA TYR A 122 -14.64 14.45 0.74
C TYR A 122 -14.64 15.97 0.71
N ASP A 123 -14.64 16.60 1.88
CA ASP A 123 -14.29 18.00 2.00
C ASP A 123 -12.76 18.14 1.92
N THR A 124 -12.29 18.63 0.77
CA THR A 124 -10.87 18.80 0.48
C THR A 124 -10.32 20.17 0.89
N SER A 125 -11.10 20.97 1.60
CA SER A 125 -10.64 22.25 2.14
C SER A 125 -9.59 22.04 3.24
N ASP A 126 -8.78 23.06 3.48
CA ASP A 126 -7.79 23.06 4.57
C ASP A 126 -8.35 23.76 5.84
N THR A 127 -9.62 23.54 6.14
CA THR A 127 -10.22 24.01 7.38
C THR A 127 -9.98 23.02 8.52
N GLN A 128 -9.99 23.53 9.75
CA GLN A 128 -9.86 22.68 10.93
C GLN A 128 -10.95 21.59 10.98
N THR A 129 -12.17 21.92 10.55
CA THR A 129 -13.29 20.95 10.48
C THR A 129 -13.00 19.83 9.47
N ALA A 130 -12.49 20.17 8.28
CA ALA A 130 -12.12 19.16 7.28
C ALA A 130 -10.96 18.28 7.77
N ARG A 131 -9.95 18.86 8.43
CA ARG A 131 -8.84 18.12 9.03
C ARG A 131 -9.30 17.21 10.16
N GLN A 132 -10.23 17.65 11.02
CA GLN A 132 -10.82 16.80 12.05
C GLN A 132 -11.53 15.61 11.43
N ALA A 133 -12.42 15.83 10.45
CA ALA A 133 -13.12 14.73 9.78
C ALA A 133 -12.18 13.74 9.09
N ARG A 134 -11.06 14.22 8.55
CA ARG A 134 -10.00 13.37 7.94
C ARG A 134 -9.27 12.57 9.02
N PHE A 135 -8.92 13.19 10.13
CA PHE A 135 -8.31 12.52 11.28
C PHE A 135 -9.22 11.43 11.84
N ASP A 136 -10.52 11.70 12.00
CA ASP A 136 -11.48 10.71 12.50
C ASP A 136 -11.54 9.46 11.59
N ARG A 137 -11.51 9.66 10.26
CA ARG A 137 -11.42 8.55 9.29
C ARG A 137 -10.08 7.80 9.38
N LEU A 138 -8.96 8.53 9.47
CA LEU A 138 -7.63 7.94 9.61
C LEU A 138 -7.44 7.15 10.89
N SER A 139 -8.10 7.57 11.98
CA SER A 139 -8.02 6.92 13.29
C SER A 139 -8.91 5.68 13.38
N SER A 140 -9.80 5.47 12.41
CA SER A 140 -10.71 4.32 12.37
C SER A 140 -10.21 3.26 11.38
N GLU A 141 -10.37 1.98 11.73
CA GLU A 141 -9.98 0.88 10.87
C GLU A 141 -10.81 0.82 9.58
N GLU A 142 -12.11 1.08 9.68
CA GLU A 142 -12.98 1.15 8.50
C GLU A 142 -12.57 2.30 7.58
N GLY A 143 -12.28 3.48 8.11
CA GLY A 143 -11.83 4.62 7.32
C GLY A 143 -10.50 4.35 6.62
N GLN A 144 -9.55 3.68 7.29
CA GLN A 144 -8.30 3.25 6.66
C GLN A 144 -8.54 2.22 5.54
N ALA A 145 -9.48 1.28 5.74
CA ALA A 145 -9.83 0.31 4.70
C ALA A 145 -10.46 0.99 3.47
N VAL A 146 -11.30 2.01 3.68
CA VAL A 146 -11.86 2.84 2.60
C VAL A 146 -10.74 3.60 1.88
N TYR A 147 -9.83 4.25 2.60
CA TYR A 147 -8.72 4.96 1.97
C TYR A 147 -7.78 4.05 1.16
N LEU A 148 -7.53 2.83 1.65
CA LEU A 148 -6.78 1.84 0.88
C LEU A 148 -7.51 1.47 -0.42
N ALA A 149 -8.84 1.26 -0.36
CA ALA A 149 -9.64 0.97 -1.53
C ALA A 149 -9.56 2.11 -2.56
N VAL A 150 -9.77 3.35 -2.11
CA VAL A 150 -9.68 4.55 -2.93
C VAL A 150 -8.29 4.66 -3.57
N TYR A 151 -7.23 4.46 -2.77
CA TYR A 151 -5.86 4.48 -3.26
C TYR A 151 -5.62 3.44 -4.37
N LEU A 152 -5.96 2.18 -4.11
CA LEU A 152 -5.73 1.10 -5.07
C LEU A 152 -6.58 1.30 -6.33
N ARG A 153 -7.83 1.75 -6.20
CA ARG A 153 -8.67 2.05 -7.35
C ARG A 153 -8.06 3.14 -8.24
N MET A 154 -7.53 4.21 -7.62
CA MET A 154 -6.82 5.27 -8.34
C MET A 154 -5.51 4.77 -8.95
N LEU A 155 -4.76 3.93 -8.24
CA LEU A 155 -3.51 3.34 -8.74
C LEU A 155 -3.77 2.46 -9.97
N PHE A 156 -4.80 1.61 -9.93
CA PHE A 156 -5.19 0.78 -11.08
C PHE A 156 -5.69 1.61 -12.26
N LEU A 157 -6.33 2.76 -12.01
CA LEU A 157 -6.71 3.69 -13.08
C LEU A 157 -5.48 4.37 -13.71
N ASP A 158 -4.52 4.81 -12.87
CA ASP A 158 -3.32 5.50 -13.34
C ASP A 158 -2.36 4.58 -14.11
N TYR A 159 -2.28 3.32 -13.71
CA TYR A 159 -1.36 2.32 -14.25
C TYR A 159 -2.06 1.13 -14.90
N GLY A 160 -3.33 1.26 -15.22
CA GLY A 160 -4.09 0.25 -15.95
C GLY A 160 -3.69 0.13 -17.42
N SER A 161 -4.14 -0.93 -18.05
CA SER A 161 -3.88 -1.22 -19.46
C SER A 161 -4.82 -0.49 -20.42
N LEU A 162 -5.86 0.18 -19.90
CA LEU A 162 -6.84 0.86 -20.72
C LEU A 162 -6.63 2.38 -20.70
N ASP A 163 -6.81 3.02 -21.87
CA ASP A 163 -6.94 4.47 -21.95
C ASP A 163 -8.36 4.93 -21.57
N ARG A 164 -8.62 6.24 -21.69
CA ARG A 164 -9.94 6.82 -21.39
C ARG A 164 -11.06 6.30 -22.28
N ASP A 165 -10.72 5.84 -23.47
CA ASP A 165 -11.66 5.33 -24.46
C ASP A 165 -11.82 3.80 -24.39
N GLY A 166 -11.13 3.15 -23.43
CA GLY A 166 -11.17 1.72 -23.19
C GLY A 166 -10.29 0.88 -24.12
N ASN A 167 -9.34 1.50 -24.85
CA ASN A 167 -8.41 0.77 -25.70
C ASN A 167 -7.18 0.31 -24.90
N ILE A 168 -6.64 -0.86 -25.24
CA ILE A 168 -5.39 -1.33 -24.65
C ILE A 168 -4.23 -0.52 -25.25
N VAL A 169 -3.56 0.26 -24.40
CA VAL A 169 -2.45 1.13 -24.80
C VAL A 169 -1.08 0.59 -24.43
N GLN A 170 -1.00 -0.20 -23.37
CA GLN A 170 0.25 -0.79 -22.89
C GLN A 170 -0.03 -1.84 -21.81
N GLU A 171 1.04 -2.54 -21.35
CA GLU A 171 0.96 -3.38 -20.15
C GLU A 171 0.62 -2.54 -18.93
N GLY A 172 -0.44 -2.90 -18.22
CA GLY A 172 -0.91 -2.26 -17.00
C GLY A 172 -0.82 -3.17 -15.78
N LEU A 173 -1.01 -2.61 -14.58
CA LEU A 173 -1.06 -3.39 -13.34
C LEU A 173 -2.09 -4.52 -13.40
N ASP A 174 -3.23 -4.27 -14.03
CA ASP A 174 -4.35 -5.18 -14.19
C ASP A 174 -4.04 -6.39 -15.10
N THR A 175 -3.01 -6.30 -15.94
CA THR A 175 -2.58 -7.40 -16.83
C THR A 175 -1.45 -8.25 -16.28
N LEU A 176 -0.85 -7.84 -15.16
CA LEU A 176 0.27 -8.56 -14.53
C LEU A 176 -0.21 -9.80 -13.78
N PRO A 177 0.67 -10.82 -13.65
CA PRO A 177 0.43 -11.90 -12.70
C PRO A 177 0.18 -11.35 -11.29
N PRO A 178 -0.76 -11.90 -10.51
CA PRO A 178 -1.18 -11.33 -9.22
C PRO A 178 -0.05 -11.06 -8.23
N VAL A 179 0.95 -11.93 -8.16
CA VAL A 179 2.14 -11.74 -7.29
C VAL A 179 2.93 -10.50 -7.67
N GLU A 180 3.10 -10.24 -8.97
CA GLU A 180 3.81 -9.05 -9.47
C GLU A 180 2.96 -7.79 -9.30
N GLN A 181 1.66 -7.89 -9.55
CA GLN A 181 0.70 -6.83 -9.29
C GLN A 181 0.77 -6.35 -7.83
N VAL A 182 0.74 -7.29 -6.88
CA VAL A 182 0.90 -7.00 -5.44
C VAL A 182 2.25 -6.37 -5.13
N ARG A 183 3.35 -6.91 -5.69
CA ARG A 183 4.69 -6.36 -5.47
C ARG A 183 4.76 -4.88 -5.85
N LEU A 184 4.31 -4.55 -7.06
CA LEU A 184 4.38 -3.18 -7.56
C LEU A 184 3.39 -2.25 -6.84
N ALA A 185 2.17 -2.70 -6.58
CA ALA A 185 1.17 -1.92 -5.85
C ALA A 185 1.62 -1.61 -4.41
N ALA A 186 2.23 -2.58 -3.73
CA ALA A 186 2.77 -2.39 -2.38
C ALA A 186 3.96 -1.42 -2.36
N THR A 187 4.87 -1.52 -3.34
CA THR A 187 5.94 -0.53 -3.47
C THR A 187 5.38 0.87 -3.69
N ALA A 188 4.40 1.02 -4.59
CA ALA A 188 3.75 2.29 -4.85
C ALA A 188 3.06 2.86 -3.59
N TYR A 189 2.42 2.00 -2.80
CA TYR A 189 1.81 2.37 -1.52
C TYR A 189 2.83 2.91 -0.52
N ASN A 190 3.91 2.18 -0.29
CA ASN A 190 4.97 2.60 0.65
C ASN A 190 5.63 3.93 0.26
N HIS A 191 5.75 4.21 -1.03
CA HIS A 191 6.33 5.47 -1.53
C HIS A 191 5.32 6.62 -1.62
N GLY A 192 4.02 6.37 -1.53
CA GLY A 192 2.95 7.35 -1.38
C GLY A 192 2.72 8.33 -2.53
N THR A 193 3.60 8.41 -3.52
CA THR A 193 3.64 9.53 -4.48
C THR A 193 3.91 9.14 -5.92
N LEU A 194 3.62 7.90 -6.30
CA LEU A 194 3.81 7.47 -7.70
C LEU A 194 2.63 7.83 -8.60
N TRP A 195 1.89 8.88 -8.23
CA TRP A 195 0.75 9.36 -8.99
C TRP A 195 1.14 9.84 -10.39
N ARG A 196 0.29 9.54 -11.35
CA ARG A 196 0.37 10.06 -12.71
C ARG A 196 -1.00 10.49 -13.20
N SER A 197 -1.06 11.10 -14.37
CA SER A 197 -2.34 11.31 -15.04
C SER A 197 -2.91 9.96 -15.49
N PRO A 198 -4.22 9.72 -15.34
CA PRO A 198 -4.84 8.48 -15.78
C PRO A 198 -4.49 8.11 -17.20
N GLY A 199 -4.16 6.84 -17.43
CA GLY A 199 -3.83 6.32 -18.76
C GLY A 199 -2.47 6.74 -19.34
N THR A 200 -1.58 7.36 -18.54
CA THR A 200 -0.23 7.78 -19.01
C THR A 200 0.90 7.03 -18.33
N GLY A 201 0.59 6.13 -17.40
CA GLY A 201 1.58 5.49 -16.54
C GLY A 201 2.31 4.33 -17.22
N SER A 202 3.63 4.43 -17.39
CA SER A 202 4.48 3.25 -17.59
C SER A 202 4.80 2.63 -16.23
N LEU A 203 4.72 1.31 -16.12
CA LEU A 203 5.12 0.55 -14.94
C LEU A 203 6.62 0.65 -14.64
N ASP A 204 7.43 1.10 -15.60
CA ASP A 204 8.89 1.15 -15.47
C ASP A 204 9.36 1.97 -14.29
N ARG A 205 8.63 3.05 -13.96
CA ARG A 205 8.96 3.85 -12.77
C ARG A 205 8.74 3.07 -11.48
N ILE A 206 7.62 2.36 -11.36
CA ILE A 206 7.36 1.54 -10.16
C ILE A 206 8.36 0.39 -10.11
N ARG A 207 8.64 -0.26 -11.25
CA ARG A 207 9.65 -1.32 -11.35
C ARG A 207 11.04 -0.84 -10.93
N ALA A 208 11.46 0.34 -11.39
CA ALA A 208 12.75 0.92 -11.00
C ALA A 208 12.83 1.15 -9.48
N VAL A 209 11.80 1.78 -8.89
CA VAL A 209 11.73 2.00 -7.45
C VAL A 209 11.73 0.65 -6.70
N THR A 210 10.97 -0.34 -7.16
CA THR A 210 10.92 -1.68 -6.54
C THR A 210 12.29 -2.36 -6.55
N ALA A 211 13.05 -2.22 -7.63
CA ALA A 211 14.39 -2.80 -7.75
C ALA A 211 15.42 -2.16 -6.81
N GLU A 212 15.25 -0.88 -6.50
CA GLU A 212 16.15 -0.11 -5.64
C GLU A 212 15.74 -0.15 -4.16
N GLU A 213 14.49 -0.52 -3.86
CA GLU A 213 13.92 -0.48 -2.52
C GLU A 213 14.62 -1.46 -1.58
N LYS A 214 15.30 -0.94 -0.57
CA LYS A 214 16.04 -1.73 0.43
C LYS A 214 15.92 -1.10 1.81
N PHE A 215 15.13 -1.71 2.68
CA PHE A 215 15.02 -1.32 4.08
C PHE A 215 15.95 -2.17 4.95
N PRO A 216 16.69 -1.56 5.88
CA PRO A 216 17.52 -2.32 6.81
C PRO A 216 16.64 -3.14 7.74
N LEU A 217 16.99 -4.41 7.92
CA LEU A 217 16.36 -5.24 8.93
C LEU A 217 16.81 -4.80 10.33
N PRO A 218 15.88 -4.72 11.29
CA PRO A 218 16.23 -4.45 12.69
C PRO A 218 17.17 -5.57 13.17
N ASN A 219 18.45 -5.23 13.42
CA ASN A 219 19.45 -6.23 13.76
C ASN A 219 20.37 -5.73 14.87
N LEU A 220 20.01 -6.04 16.11
CA LEU A 220 20.79 -5.64 17.29
C LEU A 220 22.14 -6.38 17.43
N PHE A 221 22.37 -7.51 16.71
CA PHE A 221 23.49 -8.41 17.03
C PHE A 221 24.23 -9.03 15.82
N ARG A 222 24.05 -8.54 14.58
CA ARG A 222 24.69 -9.17 13.42
C ARG A 222 25.66 -8.24 12.68
N THR A 223 26.79 -8.78 12.32
CA THR A 223 27.90 -8.10 11.61
C THR A 223 27.62 -7.80 10.14
N ARG A 224 26.53 -8.29 9.57
CA ARG A 224 26.13 -8.01 8.18
C ARG A 224 24.73 -7.42 8.16
N MET A 225 24.59 -6.21 7.61
CA MET A 225 23.29 -5.60 7.36
C MET A 225 22.53 -6.45 6.33
N ARG A 226 21.31 -6.82 6.68
CA ARG A 226 20.35 -7.47 5.77
C ARG A 226 19.26 -6.47 5.45
N TYR A 227 18.72 -6.58 4.26
CA TYR A 227 17.71 -5.69 3.76
C TYR A 227 16.48 -6.47 3.34
N TYR A 228 15.34 -5.82 3.34
CA TYR A 228 14.10 -6.31 2.75
C TYR A 228 13.50 -5.24 1.84
N SER A 229 12.66 -5.67 0.90
CA SER A 229 11.80 -4.80 0.11
C SER A 229 10.37 -4.89 0.63
N TYR A 230 9.68 -3.77 0.67
CA TYR A 230 8.27 -3.72 1.06
C TYR A 230 7.40 -4.53 0.08
N GLY A 231 7.62 -4.32 -1.23
CA GLY A 231 6.94 -5.06 -2.28
C GLY A 231 7.17 -6.57 -2.21
N ASP A 232 8.39 -7.01 -1.89
CA ASP A 232 8.70 -8.44 -1.75
C ASP A 232 8.02 -9.08 -0.53
N LEU A 233 7.89 -8.35 0.58
CA LEU A 233 7.13 -8.85 1.75
C LEU A 233 5.65 -9.06 1.38
N ALA A 234 5.03 -8.10 0.71
CA ALA A 234 3.66 -8.18 0.25
C ALA A 234 3.44 -9.35 -0.73
N ALA A 235 4.29 -9.44 -1.76
CA ALA A 235 4.24 -10.51 -2.77
C ALA A 235 4.40 -11.91 -2.15
N ARG A 236 5.27 -12.04 -1.16
CA ARG A 236 5.45 -13.29 -0.41
C ARG A 236 4.23 -13.66 0.41
N TYR A 237 3.64 -12.70 1.12
CA TYR A 237 2.40 -12.92 1.85
C TYR A 237 1.29 -13.40 0.92
N TYR A 238 1.12 -12.72 -0.22
CA TYR A 238 0.15 -13.10 -1.24
C TYR A 238 0.35 -14.55 -1.71
N ALA A 239 1.58 -14.90 -2.08
CA ALA A 239 1.90 -16.25 -2.53
C ALA A 239 1.63 -17.34 -1.49
N GLN A 240 1.83 -17.04 -0.21
CA GLN A 240 1.58 -18.00 0.88
C GLN A 240 0.10 -18.17 1.21
N VAL A 241 -0.70 -17.16 1.07
CA VAL A 241 -2.10 -17.14 1.55
C VAL A 241 -3.09 -17.37 0.42
N PHE A 242 -2.87 -16.76 -0.73
CA PHE A 242 -3.86 -16.68 -1.80
C PHE A 242 -3.47 -17.47 -3.06
N ASN A 243 -2.19 -17.70 -3.31
CA ASN A 243 -1.71 -18.43 -4.49
C ASN A 243 -1.47 -19.91 -4.15
N LYS A 244 -2.55 -20.63 -3.80
CA LYS A 244 -2.54 -22.06 -3.49
C LYS A 244 -3.07 -22.88 -4.65
#